data_1c7c870d04c334b8815d0e9f7dbabcd0
#
_entry.id   1c7c870d04c334b8815d0e9f7dbabcd0
#
_cell.length_a   1.000
_cell.length_b   1.000
_cell.length_c   1.000
_cell.angle_alpha   90.00
_cell.angle_beta   90.00
_cell.angle_gamma   90.00
#
_symmetry.space_group_name_H-M   'P 1'
#
loop_
_entity.id
_entity.type
_entity.pdbx_description
1 polymer ?
#
loop_
_entity_poly.entity_id
_entity_poly.type
_entity_poly.pdbx_seq_one_letter_code
_entity_poly.pdbx_strand_id
1 'polypeptide(L)'
;LAAIFVAVGIWYLAWRPSSFNPSAPAFSALIYGAELFGFGCALLYLCMCWQLRVRRSRPPPSSARVAVFVPTINESVDIVRRTLMSARALRYATEVWLLDDGNRPEMRVLADELGCRYLARSVNTDAKAGNLNHALQHCDAEFVALFDADHAPASSPIADAGVIG
;
A
#
# COMPACT_ATOMS: atom_id res chain seq x y z
N LEU A 1 21.18 -13.75 -10.66
CA LEU A 1 20.48 -14.47 -9.57
C LEU A 1 19.26 -15.25 -10.10
N ALA A 2 18.33 -14.63 -10.84
CA ALA A 2 17.14 -15.31 -11.37
C ALA A 2 17.46 -16.56 -12.22
N ALA A 3 18.44 -16.47 -13.12
CA ALA A 3 18.86 -17.60 -13.95
C ALA A 3 19.41 -18.76 -13.10
N ILE A 4 20.20 -18.46 -12.06
CA ILE A 4 20.70 -19.47 -11.11
C ILE A 4 19.55 -20.13 -10.37
N PHE A 5 18.58 -19.37 -9.88
CA PHE A 5 17.39 -19.87 -9.20
C PHE A 5 16.60 -20.84 -10.10
N VAL A 6 16.36 -20.44 -11.35
CA VAL A 6 15.63 -21.29 -12.32
C VAL A 6 16.42 -22.59 -12.63
N ALA A 7 17.72 -22.48 -12.87
CA ALA A 7 18.56 -23.66 -13.18
C ALA A 7 18.60 -24.65 -12.00
N VAL A 8 18.82 -24.15 -10.79
CA VAL A 8 18.85 -24.98 -9.56
C VAL A 8 17.46 -25.58 -9.29
N GLY A 9 16.39 -24.82 -9.47
CA GLY A 9 15.02 -25.31 -9.28
C GLY A 9 14.66 -26.42 -10.26
N ILE A 10 15.00 -26.28 -11.54
CA ILE A 10 14.80 -27.33 -12.54
C ILE A 10 15.61 -28.58 -12.18
N TRP A 11 16.88 -28.40 -11.84
CA TRP A 11 17.73 -29.51 -11.42
C TRP A 11 17.16 -30.23 -10.20
N TYR A 12 16.74 -29.50 -9.17
CA TYR A 12 16.12 -30.05 -7.96
C TYR A 12 14.85 -30.85 -8.29
N LEU A 13 13.94 -30.28 -9.07
CA LEU A 13 12.69 -30.94 -9.43
C LEU A 13 12.91 -32.19 -10.30
N ALA A 14 13.94 -32.21 -11.14
CA ALA A 14 14.30 -33.40 -11.91
C ALA A 14 14.89 -34.50 -11.02
N TRP A 15 15.67 -34.14 -10.01
CA TRP A 15 16.26 -35.07 -9.05
C TRP A 15 15.21 -35.58 -8.03
N ARG A 16 14.28 -34.78 -7.62
CA ARG A 16 13.35 -35.03 -6.49
C ARG A 16 12.61 -36.36 -6.54
N PRO A 17 12.09 -36.86 -7.69
CA PRO A 17 11.44 -38.17 -7.78
C PRO A 17 12.32 -39.35 -7.34
N SER A 18 13.64 -39.25 -7.49
CA SER A 18 14.56 -40.32 -7.06
C SER A 18 14.63 -40.49 -5.53
N SER A 19 14.17 -39.50 -4.79
CA SER A 19 14.14 -39.48 -3.31
C SER A 19 12.76 -39.83 -2.73
N PHE A 20 11.81 -40.30 -3.54
CA PHE A 20 10.48 -40.70 -3.06
C PHE A 20 10.56 -41.87 -2.10
N ASN A 21 9.77 -41.81 -1.04
CA ASN A 21 9.68 -42.92 -0.07
C ASN A 21 8.82 -44.05 -0.66
N PRO A 22 9.42 -45.24 -0.91
CA PRO A 22 8.67 -46.37 -1.48
C PRO A 22 7.53 -46.88 -0.57
N SER A 23 7.62 -46.66 0.76
CA SER A 23 6.58 -47.02 1.73
C SER A 23 5.42 -46.05 1.81
N ALA A 24 5.56 -44.83 1.21
CA ALA A 24 4.53 -43.80 1.21
C ALA A 24 4.48 -43.02 -0.11
N PRO A 25 4.23 -43.71 -1.24
CA PRO A 25 4.33 -43.10 -2.58
C PRO A 25 3.31 -41.99 -2.79
N ALA A 26 2.07 -42.14 -2.31
CA ALA A 26 1.05 -41.12 -2.44
C ALA A 26 1.41 -39.82 -1.71
N PHE A 27 1.98 -39.93 -0.51
CA PHE A 27 2.45 -38.79 0.26
C PHE A 27 3.65 -38.08 -0.43
N SER A 28 4.59 -38.88 -0.96
CA SER A 28 5.72 -38.33 -1.73
C SER A 28 5.26 -37.58 -2.97
N ALA A 29 4.25 -38.11 -3.69
CA ALA A 29 3.68 -37.46 -4.86
C ALA A 29 2.93 -36.16 -4.50
N LEU A 30 2.21 -36.13 -3.38
CA LEU A 30 1.50 -34.94 -2.88
C LEU A 30 2.51 -33.81 -2.58
N ILE A 31 3.59 -34.12 -1.87
CA ILE A 31 4.63 -33.13 -1.57
C ILE A 31 5.28 -32.64 -2.85
N TYR A 32 5.60 -33.54 -3.78
CA TYR A 32 6.19 -33.15 -5.06
C TYR A 32 5.26 -32.23 -5.88
N GLY A 33 3.96 -32.49 -5.85
CA GLY A 33 2.94 -31.61 -6.47
C GLY A 33 2.94 -30.22 -5.85
N ALA A 34 3.06 -30.11 -4.52
CA ALA A 34 3.16 -28.83 -3.84
C ALA A 34 4.47 -28.08 -4.19
N GLU A 35 5.59 -28.80 -4.30
CA GLU A 35 6.88 -28.23 -4.72
C GLU A 35 6.83 -27.71 -6.17
N LEU A 36 6.22 -28.45 -7.10
CA LEU A 36 5.99 -28.02 -8.47
C LEU A 36 5.12 -26.76 -8.55
N PHE A 37 4.03 -26.73 -7.78
CA PHE A 37 3.15 -25.57 -7.71
C PHE A 37 3.89 -24.34 -7.16
N GLY A 38 4.64 -24.50 -6.07
CA GLY A 38 5.44 -23.43 -5.47
C GLY A 38 6.50 -22.88 -6.44
N PHE A 39 7.18 -23.76 -7.18
CA PHE A 39 8.13 -23.32 -8.21
C PHE A 39 7.45 -22.59 -9.36
N GLY A 40 6.27 -23.06 -9.82
CA GLY A 40 5.46 -22.37 -10.81
C GLY A 40 5.06 -20.96 -10.36
N CYS A 41 4.61 -20.80 -9.12
CA CYS A 41 4.30 -19.49 -8.54
C CYS A 41 5.54 -18.57 -8.48
N ALA A 42 6.70 -19.11 -8.12
CA ALA A 42 7.96 -18.36 -8.09
C ALA A 42 8.38 -17.90 -9.49
N LEU A 43 8.19 -18.71 -10.53
CA LEU A 43 8.43 -18.32 -11.92
C LEU A 43 7.49 -17.21 -12.38
N LEU A 44 6.20 -17.30 -12.05
CA LEU A 44 5.23 -16.24 -12.33
C LEU A 44 5.64 -14.93 -11.64
N TYR A 45 6.04 -14.99 -10.39
CA TYR A 45 6.54 -13.82 -9.65
C TYR A 45 7.78 -13.22 -10.31
N LEU A 46 8.74 -14.05 -10.72
CA LEU A 46 9.92 -13.58 -11.47
C LEU A 46 9.53 -12.91 -12.79
N CYS A 47 8.56 -13.46 -13.54
CA CYS A 47 8.06 -12.84 -14.77
C CYS A 47 7.41 -11.48 -14.49
N MET A 48 6.61 -11.36 -13.43
CA MET A 48 5.98 -10.09 -13.04
C MET A 48 7.03 -9.04 -12.63
N CYS A 49 8.09 -9.46 -11.96
CA CYS A 49 9.16 -8.58 -11.49
C CYS A 49 10.24 -8.30 -12.55
N TRP A 50 10.27 -9.05 -13.66
CA TRP A 50 11.37 -9.00 -14.65
C TRP A 50 11.57 -7.63 -15.29
N GLN A 51 10.49 -6.86 -15.44
CA GLN A 51 10.50 -5.54 -16.07
C GLN A 51 10.00 -4.44 -15.13
N LEU A 52 10.25 -4.57 -13.84
CA LEU A 52 9.97 -3.50 -12.89
C LEU A 52 10.79 -2.24 -13.30
N ARG A 53 10.15 -1.38 -14.08
CA ARG A 53 10.69 -0.06 -14.36
C ARG A 53 10.42 0.81 -13.13
N VAL A 54 11.44 1.07 -12.37
CA VAL A 54 11.38 2.13 -11.35
C VAL A 54 11.16 3.45 -12.11
N ARG A 55 9.92 3.93 -12.10
CA ARG A 55 9.64 5.28 -12.58
C ARG A 55 10.45 6.25 -11.72
N ARG A 56 11.33 7.03 -12.33
CA ARG A 56 11.90 8.19 -11.64
C ARG A 56 10.74 9.13 -11.35
N SER A 57 10.38 9.27 -10.08
CA SER A 57 9.39 10.24 -9.65
C SER A 57 9.84 11.63 -10.05
N ARG A 58 8.97 12.38 -10.70
CA ARG A 58 9.20 13.81 -10.94
C ARG A 58 8.40 14.55 -9.86
N PRO A 59 9.01 15.53 -9.18
CA PRO A 59 8.25 16.35 -8.27
C PRO A 59 7.10 17.03 -9.02
N PRO A 60 5.92 17.21 -8.38
CA PRO A 60 4.84 17.96 -8.98
C PRO A 60 5.30 19.39 -9.28
N PRO A 61 4.73 20.05 -10.28
CA PRO A 61 5.00 21.48 -10.52
C PRO A 61 4.76 22.28 -9.23
N SER A 62 5.51 23.36 -9.02
CA SER A 62 5.38 24.20 -7.81
C SER A 62 4.00 24.85 -7.66
N SER A 63 3.25 24.94 -8.75
CA SER A 63 1.86 25.45 -8.80
C SER A 63 0.80 24.36 -8.60
N ALA A 64 1.18 23.08 -8.56
CA ALA A 64 0.22 21.99 -8.45
C ALA A 64 -0.44 21.97 -7.06
N ARG A 65 -1.76 21.79 -7.03
CA ARG A 65 -2.49 21.57 -5.78
C ARG A 65 -2.46 20.10 -5.43
N VAL A 66 -1.90 19.80 -4.25
CA VAL A 66 -1.73 18.43 -3.75
C VAL A 66 -2.52 18.28 -2.46
N ALA A 67 -3.54 17.45 -2.46
CA ALA A 67 -4.25 17.05 -1.26
C ALA A 67 -3.63 15.80 -0.66
N VAL A 68 -3.54 15.74 0.66
CA VAL A 68 -3.11 14.56 1.39
C VAL A 68 -4.30 13.97 2.13
N PHE A 69 -4.66 12.73 1.83
CA PHE A 69 -5.76 12.01 2.45
C PHE A 69 -5.24 11.04 3.50
N VAL A 70 -5.79 11.12 4.71
CA VAL A 70 -5.49 10.23 5.82
C VAL A 70 -6.80 9.58 6.28
N PRO A 71 -7.16 8.40 5.73
CA PRO A 71 -8.34 7.66 6.17
C PRO A 71 -8.10 7.00 7.52
N THR A 72 -9.12 7.07 8.40
CA THR A 72 -9.11 6.47 9.73
C THR A 72 -10.48 5.87 10.05
N ILE A 73 -10.51 4.84 10.92
CA ILE A 73 -11.75 4.24 11.41
C ILE A 73 -11.69 3.95 12.91
N ASN A 74 -10.66 3.26 13.39
CA ASN A 74 -10.51 2.81 14.78
C ASN A 74 -9.17 3.22 15.41
N GLU A 75 -8.30 3.88 14.68
CA GLU A 75 -6.97 4.27 15.15
C GLU A 75 -7.10 5.29 16.29
N SER A 76 -6.16 5.23 17.25
CA SER A 76 -6.14 6.18 18.38
C SER A 76 -5.80 7.60 17.92
N VAL A 77 -6.27 8.58 18.69
CA VAL A 77 -6.01 10.01 18.44
C VAL A 77 -4.52 10.30 18.33
N ASP A 78 -3.68 9.65 19.16
CA ASP A 78 -2.22 9.88 19.17
C ASP A 78 -1.53 9.37 17.90
N ILE A 79 -2.01 8.26 17.34
CA ILE A 79 -1.50 7.71 16.08
C ILE A 79 -1.84 8.67 14.94
N VAL A 80 -3.12 9.02 14.82
CA VAL A 80 -3.61 9.93 13.78
C VAL A 80 -2.97 11.31 13.88
N ARG A 81 -2.78 11.84 15.10
CA ARG A 81 -2.10 13.12 15.34
C ARG A 81 -0.69 13.13 14.74
N ARG A 82 0.10 12.10 14.97
CA ARG A 82 1.46 12.00 14.43
C ARG A 82 1.47 11.99 12.90
N THR A 83 0.56 11.24 12.31
CA THR A 83 0.43 11.15 10.86
C THR A 83 -0.01 12.48 10.24
N LEU A 84 -1.01 13.17 10.82
CA LEU A 84 -1.46 14.47 10.34
C LEU A 84 -0.37 15.53 10.46
N MET A 85 0.36 15.57 11.59
CA MET A 85 1.49 16.49 11.76
C MET A 85 2.58 16.27 10.72
N SER A 86 2.92 14.99 10.45
CA SER A 86 3.90 14.63 9.43
C SER A 86 3.40 14.97 8.02
N ALA A 87 2.13 14.72 7.73
CA ALA A 87 1.51 15.07 6.45
C ALA A 87 1.53 16.57 6.18
N ARG A 88 1.27 17.40 7.20
CA ARG A 88 1.36 18.86 7.10
C ARG A 88 2.77 19.40 6.88
N ALA A 89 3.77 18.66 7.34
CA ALA A 89 5.17 19.01 7.13
C ALA A 89 5.69 18.67 5.72
N LEU A 90 4.89 18.00 4.89
CA LEU A 90 5.26 17.68 3.52
C LEU A 90 5.34 18.94 2.65
N ARG A 91 6.46 19.10 1.95
CA ARG A 91 6.78 20.29 1.16
C ARG A 91 5.73 20.68 0.10
N TYR A 92 5.06 19.69 -0.49
CA TYR A 92 4.10 19.90 -1.58
C TYR A 92 2.64 19.75 -1.15
N ALA A 93 2.35 19.43 0.11
CA ALA A 93 0.99 19.34 0.59
C ALA A 93 0.36 20.74 0.66
N THR A 94 -0.68 20.98 -0.13
CA THR A 94 -1.45 22.23 -0.09
C THR A 94 -2.57 22.15 0.92
N GLU A 95 -3.12 20.95 1.11
CA GLU A 95 -4.17 20.67 2.09
C GLU A 95 -4.07 19.24 2.61
N VAL A 96 -4.44 19.03 3.86
CA VAL A 96 -4.48 17.72 4.51
C VAL A 96 -5.90 17.43 4.97
N TRP A 97 -6.39 16.26 4.64
CA TRP A 97 -7.74 15.80 4.95
C TRP A 97 -7.71 14.60 5.87
N LEU A 98 -8.42 14.68 6.98
CA LEU A 98 -8.74 13.54 7.83
C LEU A 98 -10.08 12.95 7.40
N LEU A 99 -10.07 11.72 6.91
CA LEU A 99 -11.26 11.01 6.42
C LEU A 99 -11.68 9.99 7.48
N ASP A 100 -12.64 10.38 8.33
CA ASP A 100 -13.04 9.56 9.49
C ASP A 100 -14.30 8.74 9.22
N ASP A 101 -14.13 7.44 8.96
CA ASP A 101 -15.24 6.49 8.80
C ASP A 101 -15.93 6.14 10.13
N GLY A 102 -15.31 6.48 11.26
CA GLY A 102 -15.88 6.30 12.59
C GLY A 102 -16.80 7.44 13.03
N ASN A 103 -16.81 8.57 12.31
CA ASN A 103 -17.55 9.79 12.66
C ASN A 103 -17.36 10.21 14.12
N ARG A 104 -16.09 10.26 14.57
CA ARG A 104 -15.70 10.44 15.96
C ARG A 104 -15.50 11.92 16.28
N PRO A 105 -16.16 12.47 17.33
CA PRO A 105 -16.02 13.88 17.72
C PRO A 105 -14.57 14.29 18.02
N GLU A 106 -13.80 13.42 18.65
CA GLU A 106 -12.39 13.66 18.99
C GLU A 106 -11.51 13.81 17.76
N MET A 107 -11.84 13.14 16.65
CA MET A 107 -11.12 13.28 15.39
C MET A 107 -11.43 14.60 14.68
N ARG A 108 -12.65 15.10 14.83
CA ARG A 108 -13.02 16.43 14.34
C ARG A 108 -12.24 17.51 15.09
N VAL A 109 -12.21 17.42 16.43
CA VAL A 109 -11.43 18.36 17.27
C VAL A 109 -9.95 18.31 16.89
N LEU A 110 -9.39 17.12 16.70
CA LEU A 110 -8.00 16.94 16.29
C LEU A 110 -7.71 17.61 14.93
N ALA A 111 -8.60 17.42 13.95
CA ALA A 111 -8.45 18.03 12.64
C ALA A 111 -8.48 19.56 12.72
N ASP A 112 -9.41 20.12 13.48
CA ASP A 112 -9.55 21.57 13.70
C ASP A 112 -8.28 22.13 14.40
N GLU A 113 -7.78 21.48 15.46
CA GLU A 113 -6.53 21.86 16.17
C GLU A 113 -5.33 21.92 15.23
N LEU A 114 -5.23 20.96 14.31
CA LEU A 114 -4.12 20.86 13.38
C LEU A 114 -4.33 21.64 12.08
N GLY A 115 -5.48 22.32 11.91
CA GLY A 115 -5.83 23.01 10.66
C GLY A 115 -5.92 22.08 9.46
N CYS A 116 -6.42 20.86 9.68
CA CYS A 116 -6.71 19.87 8.66
C CYS A 116 -8.20 19.91 8.31
N ARG A 117 -8.56 19.55 7.09
CA ARG A 117 -9.96 19.36 6.72
C ARG A 117 -10.47 18.05 7.30
N TYR A 118 -11.65 18.08 7.89
CA TYR A 118 -12.33 16.89 8.42
C TYR A 118 -13.47 16.50 7.50
N LEU A 119 -13.52 15.23 7.12
CA LEU A 119 -14.62 14.66 6.36
C LEU A 119 -15.05 13.34 7.00
N ALA A 120 -16.35 13.25 7.33
CA ALA A 120 -16.98 12.01 7.75
C ALA A 120 -18.17 11.72 6.84
N ARG A 121 -18.53 10.47 6.71
CA ARG A 121 -19.70 10.04 5.94
C ARG A 121 -20.71 9.34 6.82
N SER A 122 -21.98 9.42 6.45
CA SER A 122 -23.08 8.81 7.21
C SER A 122 -23.24 7.31 6.96
N VAL A 123 -22.74 6.81 5.84
CA VAL A 123 -22.88 5.40 5.42
C VAL A 123 -21.50 4.86 5.06
N ASN A 124 -21.09 3.79 5.75
CA ASN A 124 -19.80 3.15 5.55
C ASN A 124 -19.91 1.98 4.55
N THR A 125 -20.25 2.29 3.28
CA THR A 125 -20.21 1.32 2.18
C THR A 125 -18.83 1.30 1.53
N ASP A 126 -18.41 0.15 1.02
CA ASP A 126 -17.13 -0.08 0.33
C ASP A 126 -15.90 0.28 1.17
N ALA A 127 -16.02 0.28 2.49
CA ALA A 127 -14.93 0.49 3.45
C ALA A 127 -14.00 1.65 3.03
N LYS A 128 -12.67 1.43 3.03
CA LYS A 128 -11.67 2.44 2.69
C LYS A 128 -11.85 3.02 1.27
N ALA A 129 -12.19 2.19 0.29
CA ALA A 129 -12.37 2.64 -1.09
C ALA A 129 -13.56 3.63 -1.22
N GLY A 130 -14.67 3.33 -0.53
CA GLY A 130 -15.82 4.22 -0.48
C GLY A 130 -15.52 5.55 0.21
N ASN A 131 -14.73 5.54 1.30
CA ASN A 131 -14.29 6.74 1.99
C ASN A 131 -13.42 7.64 1.08
N LEU A 132 -12.48 7.05 0.37
CA LEU A 132 -11.63 7.76 -0.59
C LEU A 132 -12.44 8.35 -1.75
N ASN A 133 -13.36 7.55 -2.33
CA ASN A 133 -14.21 8.02 -3.41
C ASN A 133 -15.11 9.19 -2.97
N HIS A 134 -15.62 9.13 -1.73
CA HIS A 134 -16.38 10.23 -1.16
C HIS A 134 -15.52 11.50 -1.02
N ALA A 135 -14.28 11.37 -0.53
CA ALA A 135 -13.38 12.51 -0.40
C ALA A 135 -12.99 13.11 -1.76
N LEU A 136 -12.78 12.28 -2.78
CA LEU A 136 -12.47 12.74 -4.13
C LEU A 136 -13.58 13.62 -4.74
N GLN A 137 -14.84 13.38 -4.38
CA GLN A 137 -15.97 14.20 -4.84
C GLN A 137 -15.99 15.61 -4.21
N HIS A 138 -15.26 15.80 -3.10
CA HIS A 138 -15.21 17.07 -2.36
C HIS A 138 -13.86 17.79 -2.49
N CYS A 139 -12.93 17.22 -3.25
CA CYS A 139 -11.57 17.71 -3.39
C CYS A 139 -11.30 18.18 -4.82
N ASP A 140 -10.87 19.44 -4.95
CA ASP A 140 -10.51 20.05 -6.26
C ASP A 140 -8.99 20.02 -6.53
N ALA A 141 -8.21 19.23 -5.76
CA ALA A 141 -6.77 19.13 -5.96
C ALA A 141 -6.44 18.35 -7.24
N GLU A 142 -5.37 18.74 -7.93
CA GLU A 142 -4.89 18.06 -9.14
C GLU A 142 -4.25 16.72 -8.83
N PHE A 143 -3.66 16.60 -7.64
CA PHE A 143 -3.01 15.38 -7.17
C PHE A 143 -3.47 15.03 -5.77
N VAL A 144 -3.60 13.73 -5.52
CA VAL A 144 -3.92 13.20 -4.20
C VAL A 144 -2.84 12.25 -3.75
N ALA A 145 -2.30 12.49 -2.55
CA ALA A 145 -1.40 11.56 -1.86
C ALA A 145 -2.19 10.87 -0.74
N LEU A 146 -2.06 9.55 -0.64
CA LEU A 146 -2.75 8.73 0.35
C LEU A 146 -1.74 8.17 1.35
N PHE A 147 -2.00 8.39 2.65
CA PHE A 147 -1.24 7.77 3.73
C PHE A 147 -2.20 7.07 4.68
N ASP A 148 -1.85 5.87 5.12
CA ASP A 148 -2.60 5.19 6.16
C ASP A 148 -2.42 5.91 7.50
N ALA A 149 -3.44 5.84 8.36
CA ALA A 149 -3.45 6.58 9.63
C ALA A 149 -2.28 6.26 10.57
N ASP A 150 -1.69 5.07 10.42
CA ASP A 150 -0.54 4.58 11.19
C ASP A 150 0.82 4.79 10.49
N HIS A 151 0.82 5.33 9.26
CA HIS A 151 2.02 5.60 8.48
C HIS A 151 2.33 7.10 8.44
N ALA A 152 3.08 7.59 9.42
CA ALA A 152 3.57 8.96 9.39
C ALA A 152 4.59 9.14 8.25
N PRO A 153 4.31 9.96 7.21
CA PRO A 153 5.28 10.17 6.14
C PRO A 153 6.54 10.82 6.70
N ALA A 154 7.71 10.31 6.26
CA ALA A 154 8.96 10.99 6.51
C ALA A 154 8.94 12.37 5.81
N SER A 155 9.67 13.34 6.36
CA SER A 155 9.80 14.70 5.79
C SER A 155 10.50 14.75 4.43
N SER A 156 10.71 13.59 3.79
CA SER A 156 11.16 13.47 2.40
C SER A 156 10.13 14.08 1.43
N PRO A 157 10.57 14.69 0.34
CA PRO A 157 9.66 15.26 -0.65
C PRO A 157 8.71 14.19 -1.17
N ILE A 158 7.44 14.56 -1.42
CA ILE A 158 6.38 13.70 -2.00
C ILE A 158 6.86 12.96 -3.28
N ALA A 159 7.94 13.42 -3.89
CA ALA A 159 8.59 12.75 -5.02
C ALA A 159 8.93 11.27 -4.77
N ASP A 160 9.13 10.86 -3.51
CA ASP A 160 9.44 9.49 -3.12
C ASP A 160 8.20 8.69 -2.69
N ALA A 161 7.09 9.35 -2.40
CA ALA A 161 5.80 8.71 -2.16
C ALA A 161 5.03 8.61 -3.50
N GLY A 162 4.56 7.43 -3.85
CA GLY A 162 3.84 7.21 -5.11
C GLY A 162 2.59 8.12 -5.20
N VAL A 163 2.73 9.26 -5.87
CA VAL A 163 1.61 10.15 -6.22
C VAL A 163 0.86 9.50 -7.37
N ILE A 164 -0.38 9.13 -7.13
CA ILE A 164 -1.30 8.63 -8.16
C ILE A 164 -2.02 9.85 -8.74
N GLY A 165 -1.74 10.15 -10.00
CA GLY A 165 -2.47 11.13 -10.80
C GLY A 165 -3.47 10.44 -11.71
#